data_614f52640809c5103ff0c0ade8d35e2b
#
_entry.id   614f52640809c5103ff0c0ade8d35e2b
#
_cell.length_a   1.000
_cell.length_b   1.000
_cell.length_c   1.000
_cell.angle_alpha   90.00
_cell.angle_beta   90.00
_cell.angle_gamma   90.00
#
_symmetry.space_group_name_H-M   'P 1'
#
loop_
_entity.id
_entity.type
_entity.pdbx_description
1 polymer ?
#
loop_
_entity_poly.entity_id
_entity_poly.type
_entity_poly.pdbx_seq_one_letter_code
_entity_poly.pdbx_strand_id
1 'polypeptide(L)'
;MQKIQDITHGRMIDVAFDAVGIKPTLRACVDSLDVDGKAVSVGLSAQDIDAGPFLNFNLQRKQVLGHLGYKSQDIALLAEMLSYHRLDLTESISKVIPLKDVESGIAELESHQGNPIRILVKP
;
A
#
# COMPACT_ATOMS: atom_id res chain seq x y z
N MET A 1 11.01 -5.33 -13.23
CA MET A 1 12.11 -4.34 -13.31
C MET A 1 12.11 -3.63 -14.67
N GLN A 2 12.19 -4.32 -15.80
CA GLN A 2 12.22 -3.70 -17.14
C GLN A 2 11.08 -2.67 -17.34
N LYS A 3 9.85 -3.02 -17.00
CA LYS A 3 8.70 -2.12 -17.14
C LYS A 3 8.82 -0.81 -16.32
N ILE A 4 9.51 -0.85 -15.18
CA ILE A 4 9.79 0.37 -14.38
C ILE A 4 10.80 1.23 -15.12
N GLN A 5 11.89 0.66 -15.62
CA GLN A 5 12.89 1.37 -16.39
C GLN A 5 12.30 2.01 -17.65
N ASP A 6 11.40 1.32 -18.34
CA ASP A 6 10.72 1.84 -19.52
C ASP A 6 9.88 3.08 -19.21
N ILE A 7 9.10 3.03 -18.10
CA ILE A 7 8.23 4.14 -17.67
C ILE A 7 9.05 5.33 -17.15
N THR A 8 10.16 5.07 -16.48
CA THR A 8 10.99 6.09 -15.82
C THR A 8 12.17 6.58 -16.68
N HIS A 9 12.20 6.17 -17.96
CA HIS A 9 13.28 6.51 -18.91
C HIS A 9 14.69 6.12 -18.41
N GLY A 10 14.79 4.91 -17.86
CA GLY A 10 16.04 4.33 -17.38
C GLY A 10 16.36 4.64 -15.92
N ARG A 11 15.62 5.53 -15.25
CA ARG A 11 15.67 5.69 -13.80
C ARG A 11 14.95 4.55 -13.10
N MET A 12 15.20 4.44 -11.79
CA MET A 12 14.43 3.59 -10.88
C MET A 12 13.48 4.48 -10.06
N ILE A 13 12.95 3.99 -8.96
CA ILE A 13 11.91 4.64 -8.16
C ILE A 13 12.53 5.31 -6.93
N ASP A 14 12.17 6.56 -6.65
CA ASP A 14 12.63 7.29 -5.46
C ASP A 14 11.93 6.77 -4.19
N VAL A 15 10.63 6.46 -4.27
CA VAL A 15 9.84 5.94 -3.14
C VAL A 15 8.88 4.84 -3.60
N ALA A 16 8.93 3.69 -2.94
CA ALA A 16 8.01 2.58 -3.16
C ALA A 16 7.24 2.25 -1.87
N PHE A 17 5.95 1.90 -1.99
CA PHE A 17 5.11 1.51 -0.86
C PHE A 17 4.73 0.04 -0.96
N ASP A 18 5.00 -0.73 0.11
CA ASP A 18 4.51 -2.09 0.26
C ASP A 18 3.28 -2.10 1.16
N ALA A 19 2.10 -2.28 0.57
CA ALA A 19 0.82 -2.35 1.27
C ALA A 19 0.40 -3.78 1.66
N VAL A 20 1.21 -4.80 1.32
CA VAL A 20 0.93 -6.22 1.58
C VAL A 20 1.67 -6.71 2.82
N GLY A 21 2.96 -6.39 2.95
CA GLY A 21 3.76 -6.71 4.12
C GLY A 21 4.31 -8.13 4.16
N ILE A 22 4.62 -8.73 3.01
CA ILE A 22 5.28 -10.04 2.91
C ILE A 22 6.65 -9.92 2.25
N LYS A 23 7.54 -10.89 2.50
CA LYS A 23 8.92 -10.89 1.95
C LYS A 23 9.01 -10.56 0.46
N PRO A 24 8.26 -11.22 -0.45
CA PRO A 24 8.40 -10.96 -1.88
C PRO A 24 7.94 -9.56 -2.31
N THR A 25 6.94 -8.97 -1.67
CA THR A 25 6.45 -7.63 -2.04
C THR A 25 7.39 -6.54 -1.55
N LEU A 26 7.86 -6.62 -0.30
CA LEU A 26 8.86 -5.70 0.21
C LEU A 26 10.17 -5.80 -0.60
N ARG A 27 10.61 -7.01 -0.92
CA ARG A 27 11.79 -7.23 -1.77
C ARG A 27 11.63 -6.58 -3.15
N ALA A 28 10.48 -6.73 -3.78
CA ALA A 28 10.19 -6.09 -5.06
C ALA A 28 10.22 -4.56 -4.96
N CYS A 29 9.73 -3.98 -3.85
CA CYS A 29 9.87 -2.55 -3.57
C CYS A 29 11.34 -2.13 -3.49
N VAL A 30 12.15 -2.82 -2.68
CA VAL A 30 13.58 -2.51 -2.51
C VAL A 30 14.37 -2.66 -3.82
N ASP A 31 14.09 -3.70 -4.60
CA ASP A 31 14.75 -3.94 -5.89
C ASP A 31 14.38 -2.87 -6.92
N SER A 32 13.21 -2.25 -6.80
CA SER A 32 12.74 -1.18 -7.70
C SER A 32 13.33 0.20 -7.40
N LEU A 33 13.99 0.38 -6.24
CA LEU A 33 14.51 1.68 -5.82
C LEU A 33 15.76 2.11 -6.60
N ASP A 34 15.82 3.39 -6.86
CA ASP A 34 17.04 4.08 -7.29
C ASP A 34 18.03 4.25 -6.12
N VAL A 35 19.18 4.83 -6.39
CA VAL A 35 20.15 5.27 -5.37
C VAL A 35 19.46 6.26 -4.42
N ASP A 36 19.71 6.10 -3.11
CA ASP A 36 19.04 6.85 -2.03
C ASP A 36 17.52 6.63 -1.91
N GLY A 37 16.96 5.68 -2.65
CA GLY A 37 15.53 5.38 -2.64
C GLY A 37 15.03 4.78 -1.33
N LYS A 38 13.71 4.90 -1.09
CA LYS A 38 13.04 4.50 0.15
C LYS A 38 11.90 3.51 -0.14
N ALA A 39 11.92 2.36 0.51
CA ALA A 39 10.77 1.44 0.59
C ALA A 39 10.04 1.67 1.90
N VAL A 40 8.74 2.01 1.84
CA VAL A 40 7.88 2.21 3.00
C VAL A 40 6.98 0.98 3.15
N SER A 41 7.18 0.22 4.23
CA SER A 41 6.34 -0.94 4.56
C SER A 41 5.14 -0.49 5.37
N VAL A 42 3.96 -0.56 4.76
CA VAL A 42 2.66 -0.25 5.37
C VAL A 42 1.91 -1.53 5.73
N GLY A 43 2.06 -2.56 4.90
CA GLY A 43 1.50 -3.89 5.13
C GLY A 43 2.14 -4.57 6.35
N LEU A 44 1.39 -5.48 6.98
CA LEU A 44 1.82 -6.18 8.20
C LEU A 44 1.78 -7.70 8.00
N SER A 45 2.84 -8.37 8.41
CA SER A 45 2.89 -9.82 8.57
C SER A 45 3.88 -10.21 9.67
N ALA A 46 3.88 -11.50 10.04
CA ALA A 46 4.86 -12.05 10.97
C ALA A 46 6.18 -12.49 10.30
N GLN A 47 6.39 -12.15 9.02
CA GLN A 47 7.59 -12.51 8.28
C GLN A 47 8.74 -11.54 8.59
N ASP A 48 9.98 -12.07 8.48
CA ASP A 48 11.15 -11.21 8.57
C ASP A 48 11.28 -10.30 7.34
N ILE A 49 11.94 -9.17 7.53
CA ILE A 49 12.26 -8.23 6.45
C ILE A 49 13.31 -8.85 5.52
N ASP A 50 13.09 -8.76 4.20
CA ASP A 50 14.07 -9.06 3.16
C ASP A 50 14.36 -7.80 2.35
N ALA A 51 15.50 -7.18 2.63
CA ALA A 51 15.99 -6.01 1.92
C ALA A 51 17.02 -6.36 0.81
N GLY A 52 17.28 -7.65 0.58
CA GLY A 52 18.23 -8.11 -0.42
C GLY A 52 19.68 -8.15 0.02
N PRO A 53 20.63 -8.32 -0.92
CA PRO A 53 22.05 -8.41 -0.63
C PRO A 53 22.60 -7.13 0.00
N PHE A 54 23.26 -7.26 1.14
CA PHE A 54 23.86 -6.13 1.88
C PHE A 54 24.73 -5.22 1.02
N LEU A 55 25.57 -5.79 0.18
CA LEU A 55 26.49 -5.01 -0.65
C LEU A 55 25.70 -4.04 -1.56
N ASN A 56 24.71 -4.55 -2.27
CA ASN A 56 23.89 -3.75 -3.18
C ASN A 56 23.05 -2.72 -2.42
N PHE A 57 22.43 -3.12 -1.30
CA PHE A 57 21.65 -2.25 -0.45
C PHE A 57 22.48 -1.06 0.06
N ASN A 58 23.69 -1.32 0.57
CA ASN A 58 24.57 -0.29 1.11
C ASN A 58 25.20 0.61 0.03
N LEU A 59 25.69 0.04 -1.07
CA LEU A 59 26.28 0.83 -2.17
C LEU A 59 25.26 1.81 -2.79
N GLN A 60 24.01 1.41 -2.84
CA GLN A 60 22.92 2.26 -3.35
C GLN A 60 22.24 3.10 -2.25
N ARG A 61 22.72 3.03 -0.99
CA ARG A 61 22.18 3.79 0.16
C ARG A 61 20.65 3.71 0.29
N LYS A 62 20.09 2.52 -0.02
CA LYS A 62 18.64 2.28 0.07
C LYS A 62 18.17 2.31 1.52
N GLN A 63 16.91 2.63 1.73
CA GLN A 63 16.27 2.69 3.03
C GLN A 63 15.01 1.83 3.06
N VAL A 64 14.74 1.15 4.18
CA VAL A 64 13.47 0.51 4.48
C VAL A 64 12.89 1.19 5.71
N LEU A 65 11.68 1.71 5.60
CA LEU A 65 10.97 2.45 6.64
C LEU A 65 9.71 1.69 7.04
N GLY A 66 9.58 1.39 8.32
CA GLY A 66 8.33 0.85 8.87
C GLY A 66 7.30 1.93 9.10
N HIS A 67 6.03 1.60 8.90
CA HIS A 67 4.90 2.47 9.19
C HIS A 67 3.82 1.67 9.91
N LEU A 68 3.19 2.25 10.91
CA LEU A 68 2.10 1.60 11.63
C LEU A 68 0.91 2.54 11.79
N GLY A 69 -0.21 2.12 11.19
CA GLY A 69 -1.52 2.75 11.39
C GLY A 69 -1.55 4.24 11.02
N TYR A 70 -2.18 5.02 11.86
CA TYR A 70 -2.36 6.47 11.69
C TYR A 70 -2.47 7.15 13.05
N LYS A 71 -2.28 8.46 13.08
CA LYS A 71 -2.53 9.31 14.25
C LYS A 71 -3.88 10.01 14.08
N SER A 72 -4.50 10.44 15.20
CA SER A 72 -5.79 11.14 15.17
C SER A 72 -5.78 12.37 14.26
N GLN A 73 -4.66 13.08 14.19
CA GLN A 73 -4.47 14.23 13.30
C GLN A 73 -4.53 13.87 11.82
N ASP A 74 -4.14 12.65 11.44
CA ASP A 74 -4.18 12.20 10.04
C ASP A 74 -5.62 12.01 9.57
N ILE A 75 -6.52 11.57 10.46
CA ILE A 75 -7.95 11.47 10.16
C ILE A 75 -8.56 12.86 9.90
N ALA A 76 -8.20 13.86 10.71
CA ALA A 76 -8.66 15.23 10.49
C ALA A 76 -8.18 15.78 9.14
N LEU A 77 -6.91 15.54 8.80
CA LEU A 77 -6.34 15.94 7.51
C LEU A 77 -7.03 15.26 6.34
N LEU A 78 -7.29 13.94 6.44
CA LEU A 78 -7.99 13.20 5.39
C LEU A 78 -9.44 13.71 5.21
N ALA A 79 -10.14 14.02 6.30
CA ALA A 79 -11.48 14.61 6.24
C ALA A 79 -11.46 15.99 5.57
N GLU A 80 -10.46 16.81 5.85
CA GLU A 80 -10.25 18.09 5.21
C GLU A 80 -9.97 17.92 3.70
N MET A 81 -9.10 17.00 3.32
CA MET A 81 -8.79 16.71 1.91
C MET A 81 -10.04 16.25 1.14
N LEU A 82 -10.90 15.44 1.75
CA LEU A 82 -12.19 15.03 1.18
C LEU A 82 -13.12 16.23 1.00
N SER A 83 -13.23 17.11 2.01
CA SER A 83 -14.12 18.28 1.96
C SER A 83 -13.74 19.28 0.88
N TYR A 84 -12.45 19.39 0.55
CA TYR A 84 -11.93 20.25 -0.51
C TYR A 84 -11.76 19.53 -1.86
N HIS A 85 -12.30 18.32 -2.01
CA HIS A 85 -12.18 17.49 -3.23
C HIS A 85 -10.71 17.25 -3.68
N ARG A 86 -9.77 17.29 -2.75
CA ARG A 86 -8.35 16.95 -3.00
C ARG A 86 -8.07 15.46 -2.88
N LEU A 87 -9.03 14.70 -2.34
CA LEU A 87 -9.04 13.26 -2.24
C LEU A 87 -10.43 12.77 -2.63
N ASP A 88 -10.49 11.79 -3.51
CA ASP A 88 -11.72 11.08 -3.88
C ASP A 88 -11.55 9.59 -3.55
N LEU A 89 -12.44 9.05 -2.74
CA LEU A 89 -12.47 7.64 -2.35
C LEU A 89 -13.64 6.88 -2.99
N THR A 90 -14.42 7.53 -3.85
CA THR A 90 -15.65 6.97 -4.42
C THR A 90 -15.39 5.63 -5.12
N GLU A 91 -14.36 5.55 -5.96
CA GLU A 91 -14.01 4.32 -6.67
C GLU A 91 -13.52 3.20 -5.75
N SER A 92 -13.08 3.52 -4.53
CA SER A 92 -12.67 2.51 -3.55
C SER A 92 -13.84 1.86 -2.82
N ILE A 93 -15.05 2.43 -2.92
CA ILE A 93 -16.27 1.92 -2.28
C ILE A 93 -17.00 1.04 -3.29
N SER A 94 -16.84 -0.26 -3.16
CA SER A 94 -17.49 -1.23 -4.06
C SER A 94 -18.98 -1.34 -3.82
N LYS A 95 -19.43 -1.20 -2.55
CA LYS A 95 -20.81 -1.43 -2.16
C LYS A 95 -21.14 -0.80 -0.81
N VAL A 96 -22.39 -0.46 -0.60
CA VAL A 96 -22.94 -0.07 0.71
C VAL A 96 -24.08 -1.03 1.04
N ILE A 97 -24.00 -1.68 2.21
CA ILE A 97 -24.97 -2.67 2.68
C ILE A 97 -25.54 -2.30 4.05
N PRO A 98 -26.77 -2.71 4.40
CA PRO A 98 -27.29 -2.55 5.74
C PRO A 98 -26.61 -3.51 6.71
N LEU A 99 -26.63 -3.20 8.01
CA LEU A 99 -25.97 -3.98 9.06
C LEU A 99 -26.41 -5.46 9.08
N LYS A 100 -27.68 -5.74 8.78
CA LYS A 100 -28.21 -7.12 8.72
C LYS A 100 -27.52 -8.03 7.70
N ASP A 101 -26.88 -7.44 6.68
CA ASP A 101 -26.24 -8.17 5.58
C ASP A 101 -24.69 -8.23 5.75
N VAL A 102 -24.19 -7.89 6.95
CA VAL A 102 -22.73 -7.83 7.21
C VAL A 102 -22.01 -9.15 6.94
N GLU A 103 -22.61 -10.29 7.33
CA GLU A 103 -22.03 -11.62 7.10
C GLU A 103 -21.84 -11.92 5.61
N SER A 104 -22.84 -11.57 4.78
CA SER A 104 -22.72 -11.73 3.32
C SER A 104 -21.67 -10.80 2.72
N GLY A 105 -21.53 -9.59 3.25
CA GLY A 105 -20.50 -8.65 2.83
C GLY A 105 -19.08 -9.13 3.14
N ILE A 106 -18.87 -9.75 4.28
CA ILE A 106 -17.59 -10.37 4.65
C ILE A 106 -17.28 -11.55 3.71
N ALA A 107 -18.23 -12.43 3.47
CA ALA A 107 -18.05 -13.55 2.56
C ALA A 107 -17.73 -13.10 1.12
N GLU A 108 -18.35 -12.01 0.65
CA GLU A 108 -18.06 -11.41 -0.66
C GLU A 108 -16.61 -10.89 -0.74
N LEU A 109 -16.12 -10.21 0.32
CA LEU A 109 -14.73 -9.75 0.40
C LEU A 109 -13.74 -10.93 0.41
N GLU A 110 -14.02 -11.97 1.19
CA GLU A 110 -13.16 -13.16 1.29
C GLU A 110 -13.10 -13.97 -0.01
N SER A 111 -14.20 -14.04 -0.74
CA SER A 111 -14.25 -14.78 -2.01
C SER A 111 -13.56 -14.07 -3.17
N HIS A 112 -13.26 -12.78 -3.03
CA HIS A 112 -12.74 -11.91 -4.09
C HIS A 112 -13.58 -11.90 -5.39
N GLN A 113 -14.83 -12.40 -5.36
CA GLN A 113 -15.70 -12.38 -6.53
C GLN A 113 -16.08 -10.94 -6.88
N GLY A 114 -15.88 -10.55 -8.14
CA GLY A 114 -16.11 -9.17 -8.59
C GLY A 114 -15.04 -8.18 -8.13
N ASN A 115 -13.98 -8.66 -7.47
CA ASN A 115 -12.84 -7.87 -6.99
C ASN A 115 -13.25 -6.67 -6.10
N PRO A 116 -14.06 -6.87 -5.04
CA PRO A 116 -14.47 -5.77 -4.17
C PRO A 116 -13.27 -5.22 -3.41
N ILE A 117 -13.15 -3.88 -3.37
CA ILE A 117 -12.09 -3.20 -2.63
C ILE A 117 -12.55 -2.92 -1.20
N ARG A 118 -13.77 -2.36 -1.05
CA ARG A 118 -14.31 -1.95 0.24
C ARG A 118 -15.84 -2.03 0.23
N ILE A 119 -16.40 -2.67 1.24
CA ILE A 119 -17.85 -2.71 1.49
C ILE A 119 -18.15 -1.88 2.74
N LEU A 120 -18.96 -0.85 2.60
CA LEU A 120 -19.40 -0.04 3.74
C LEU A 120 -20.67 -0.64 4.32
N VAL A 121 -20.74 -0.64 5.65
CA VAL A 121 -21.94 -1.07 6.38
C VAL A 121 -22.65 0.16 6.93
N LYS A 122 -23.91 0.34 6.59
CA LYS A 122 -24.76 1.40 7.12
C LYS A 122 -25.64 0.82 8.23
N PRO A 123 -25.62 1.40 9.44
CA PRO A 123 -26.48 0.99 10.56
C PRO A 123 -27.97 1.11 10.24
#